data_6ea82c92e934178f4f34b38696969427
#
_entry.id   6ea82c92e934178f4f34b38696969427
#
_cell.length_a   1.000
_cell.length_b   1.000
_cell.length_c   1.000
_cell.angle_alpha   90.00
_cell.angle_beta   90.00
_cell.angle_gamma   90.00
#
_symmetry.space_group_name_H-M   'P 1'
#
loop_
_entity.id
_entity.type
_entity.pdbx_description
1 polymer ?
#
loop_
_entity_poly.entity_id
_entity_poly.type
_entity_poly.pdbx_seq_one_letter_code
_entity_poly.pdbx_strand_id
1 'polypeptide(L)'
;MSKTIASVKVIGQRVLNSTTKLINVYAPEIAAEAVPGQFVNVKVCKNTAPLLRRPFGVAGVNKAEGSITMIYRIIGEATHILADVCSGDELSIVGPLGHGFDMSAKKPLLVGGGLGLAPLLFLAEGFGEGNTDILMGGRSAEELFWTKLYESLSKNIYLTTDDGSVGTKGTVMALLPQLLKEGGYDCVYVCGPVPMMRAVANACLEAGVKCQVSLEKYMACGLGACLSCACEGIGKRIKVCKDGPVFWAEEVGEW
;
A
#
# COMPACT_ATOMS: atom_id res chain seq x y z
N MET A 1 -14.68 -3.15 -14.34
CA MET A 1 -14.77 -3.60 -12.95
C MET A 1 -16.00 -2.98 -12.31
N SER A 2 -16.87 -3.79 -11.74
CA SER A 2 -18.04 -3.30 -11.01
C SER A 2 -17.59 -2.82 -9.64
N LYS A 3 -18.03 -1.61 -9.23
CA LYS A 3 -17.72 -1.07 -7.92
C LYS A 3 -18.86 -1.43 -6.99
N THR A 4 -18.58 -2.24 -5.99
CA THR A 4 -19.62 -2.74 -5.07
C THR A 4 -19.61 -1.93 -3.77
N ILE A 5 -20.81 -1.59 -3.28
CA ILE A 5 -21.01 -1.13 -1.89
C ILE A 5 -21.52 -2.35 -1.12
N ALA A 6 -20.68 -2.90 -0.27
CA ALA A 6 -21.00 -4.10 0.49
C ALA A 6 -21.05 -3.82 1.99
N SER A 7 -22.01 -4.47 2.70
CA SER A 7 -21.90 -4.73 4.13
C SER A 7 -21.07 -5.99 4.30
N VAL A 8 -19.94 -5.89 4.98
CA VAL A 8 -18.99 -6.98 5.13
C VAL A 8 -18.80 -7.31 6.60
N LYS A 9 -18.64 -8.59 6.92
CA LYS A 9 -18.37 -9.04 8.29
C LYS A 9 -16.88 -9.02 8.58
N VAL A 10 -16.51 -8.52 9.75
CA VAL A 10 -15.14 -8.63 10.28
C VAL A 10 -14.90 -10.09 10.68
N ILE A 11 -13.85 -10.68 10.13
CA ILE A 11 -13.38 -12.01 10.50
C ILE A 11 -12.57 -11.93 11.80
N GLY A 12 -11.70 -10.93 11.88
CA GLY A 12 -10.89 -10.68 13.07
C GLY A 12 -9.85 -9.59 12.85
N GLN A 13 -9.21 -9.21 13.93
CA GLN A 13 -8.10 -8.25 13.96
C GLN A 13 -6.90 -8.81 14.69
N ARG A 14 -5.70 -8.35 14.30
CA ARG A 14 -4.44 -8.69 14.96
C ARG A 14 -3.60 -7.43 15.15
N VAL A 15 -3.03 -7.27 16.33
CA VAL A 15 -2.04 -6.23 16.62
C VAL A 15 -0.70 -6.63 15.97
N LEU A 16 -0.10 -5.73 15.22
CA LEU A 16 1.22 -5.91 14.61
C LEU A 16 2.31 -5.20 15.40
N ASN A 17 2.03 -3.99 15.89
CA ASN A 17 2.85 -3.26 16.87
C ASN A 17 1.96 -2.32 17.70
N SER A 18 2.58 -1.44 18.50
CA SER A 18 1.88 -0.51 19.41
C SER A 18 0.82 0.39 18.73
N THR A 19 0.97 0.67 17.44
CA THR A 19 0.10 1.60 16.69
C THR A 19 -0.54 0.99 15.45
N THR A 20 -0.22 -0.23 15.07
CA THR A 20 -0.64 -0.82 13.79
C THR A 20 -1.39 -2.12 14.01
N LYS A 21 -2.52 -2.24 13.33
CA LYS A 21 -3.34 -3.45 13.30
C LYS A 21 -3.55 -3.96 11.88
N LEU A 22 -3.76 -5.27 11.79
CA LEU A 22 -4.25 -5.98 10.63
C LEU A 22 -5.71 -6.37 10.88
N ILE A 23 -6.58 -6.16 9.89
CA ILE A 23 -7.98 -6.57 9.93
C ILE A 23 -8.31 -7.40 8.69
N ASN A 24 -9.00 -8.50 8.90
CA ASN A 24 -9.57 -9.36 7.85
C ASN A 24 -11.09 -9.19 7.83
N VAL A 25 -11.64 -9.03 6.64
CA VAL A 25 -13.08 -8.92 6.43
C VAL A 25 -13.55 -9.89 5.35
N TYR A 26 -14.75 -10.45 5.53
CA TYR A 26 -15.39 -11.29 4.53
C TYR A 26 -16.05 -10.40 3.48
N ALA A 27 -15.49 -10.35 2.29
CA ALA A 27 -15.89 -9.49 1.18
C ALA A 27 -15.68 -10.22 -0.17
N PRO A 28 -16.45 -11.30 -0.44
CA PRO A 28 -16.17 -12.21 -1.55
C PRO A 28 -16.19 -11.54 -2.93
N GLU A 29 -17.09 -10.59 -3.17
CA GLU A 29 -17.15 -9.85 -4.44
C GLU A 29 -15.89 -8.98 -4.64
N ILE A 30 -15.40 -8.34 -3.57
CA ILE A 30 -14.16 -7.55 -3.62
C ILE A 30 -12.96 -8.47 -3.76
N ALA A 31 -12.90 -9.57 -3.01
CA ALA A 31 -11.82 -10.54 -3.06
C ALA A 31 -11.66 -11.20 -4.45
N ALA A 32 -12.76 -11.43 -5.16
CA ALA A 32 -12.73 -11.99 -6.50
C ALA A 32 -12.06 -11.07 -7.54
N GLU A 33 -12.28 -9.74 -7.42
CA GLU A 33 -11.87 -8.76 -8.42
C GLU A 33 -10.62 -7.94 -8.03
N ALA A 34 -10.27 -7.87 -6.73
CA ALA A 34 -9.17 -7.03 -6.28
C ALA A 34 -7.82 -7.49 -6.82
N VAL A 35 -7.02 -6.51 -7.24
CA VAL A 35 -5.64 -6.71 -7.71
C VAL A 35 -4.66 -5.86 -6.90
N PRO A 36 -3.37 -6.24 -6.83
CA PRO A 36 -2.34 -5.50 -6.10
C PRO A 36 -2.30 -4.01 -6.48
N GLY A 37 -2.23 -3.13 -5.47
CA GLY A 37 -2.22 -1.68 -5.64
C GLY A 37 -3.58 -1.00 -5.49
N GLN A 38 -4.68 -1.76 -5.54
CA GLN A 38 -6.02 -1.22 -5.30
C GLN A 38 -6.30 -0.99 -3.81
N PHE A 39 -7.32 -0.21 -3.53
CA PHE A 39 -7.77 0.12 -2.19
C PHE A 39 -9.28 -0.07 -2.02
N VAL A 40 -9.74 -0.01 -0.80
CA VAL A 40 -11.16 0.03 -0.42
C VAL A 40 -11.44 1.27 0.43
N ASN A 41 -12.67 1.77 0.37
CA ASN A 41 -13.09 2.95 1.13
C ASN A 41 -14.11 2.52 2.20
N VAL A 42 -13.68 2.54 3.48
CA VAL A 42 -14.40 1.94 4.61
C VAL A 42 -15.14 2.98 5.43
N LYS A 43 -16.41 2.74 5.71
CA LYS A 43 -17.19 3.45 6.73
C LYS A 43 -17.04 2.67 8.05
N VAL A 44 -16.39 3.28 9.02
CA VAL A 44 -15.98 2.62 10.26
C VAL A 44 -17.06 2.54 11.35
N CYS A 45 -18.17 3.27 11.16
CA CYS A 45 -19.29 3.25 12.10
C CYS A 45 -20.64 3.43 11.38
N LYS A 46 -21.72 3.06 12.06
CA LYS A 46 -23.10 3.27 11.56
C LYS A 46 -23.58 4.72 11.74
N ASN A 47 -22.93 5.48 12.61
CA ASN A 47 -23.27 6.86 12.93
C ASN A 47 -22.85 7.86 11.83
N THR A 48 -23.24 9.12 12.01
CA THR A 48 -22.90 10.22 11.10
C THR A 48 -21.48 10.77 11.32
N ALA A 49 -20.87 10.54 12.47
CA ALA A 49 -19.50 10.92 12.78
C ALA A 49 -18.65 9.67 13.07
N PRO A 50 -17.47 9.55 12.48
CA PRO A 50 -16.91 10.41 11.41
C PRO A 50 -17.63 10.22 10.06
N LEU A 51 -17.97 11.35 9.41
CA LEU A 51 -18.82 11.36 8.20
C LEU A 51 -18.21 10.63 7.01
N LEU A 52 -16.94 10.91 6.72
CA LEU A 52 -16.28 10.39 5.53
C LEU A 52 -15.77 8.96 5.75
N ARG A 53 -15.78 8.17 4.69
CA ARG A 53 -15.07 6.88 4.63
C ARG A 53 -13.57 7.10 4.69
N ARG A 54 -12.82 6.05 5.02
CA ARG A 54 -11.35 6.04 5.05
C ARG A 54 -10.82 5.07 4.00
N PRO A 55 -9.91 5.53 3.12
CA PRO A 55 -9.25 4.65 2.16
C PRO A 55 -8.21 3.78 2.86
N PHE A 56 -8.23 2.47 2.58
CA PHE A 56 -7.22 1.52 3.01
C PHE A 56 -6.77 0.69 1.81
N GLY A 57 -5.46 0.62 1.58
CA GLY A 57 -4.89 -0.28 0.60
C GLY A 57 -5.24 -1.74 0.92
N VAL A 58 -5.55 -2.52 -0.11
CA VAL A 58 -5.69 -3.97 0.04
C VAL A 58 -4.30 -4.56 0.22
N ALA A 59 -4.06 -5.16 1.39
CA ALA A 59 -2.78 -5.74 1.76
C ALA A 59 -2.67 -7.24 1.47
N GLY A 60 -3.77 -7.89 1.15
CA GLY A 60 -3.83 -9.30 0.76
C GLY A 60 -5.26 -9.74 0.45
N VAL A 61 -5.38 -10.84 -0.27
CA VAL A 61 -6.66 -11.43 -0.67
C VAL A 61 -6.61 -12.95 -0.53
N ASN A 62 -7.59 -13.51 0.15
CA ASN A 62 -7.84 -14.95 0.10
C ASN A 62 -9.12 -15.21 -0.73
N LYS A 63 -8.94 -15.54 -2.02
CA LYS A 63 -10.07 -15.79 -2.93
C LYS A 63 -10.89 -17.01 -2.54
N ALA A 64 -10.26 -18.05 -1.97
CA ALA A 64 -10.94 -19.27 -1.55
C ALA A 64 -11.89 -19.02 -0.36
N GLU A 65 -11.49 -18.18 0.57
CA GLU A 65 -12.29 -17.79 1.73
C GLU A 65 -13.17 -16.56 1.47
N GLY A 66 -12.98 -15.88 0.33
CA GLY A 66 -13.67 -14.64 0.01
C GLY A 66 -13.33 -13.50 0.96
N SER A 67 -12.08 -13.42 1.42
CA SER A 67 -11.64 -12.41 2.38
C SER A 67 -10.59 -11.46 1.82
N ILE A 68 -10.58 -10.23 2.35
CA ILE A 68 -9.53 -9.24 2.09
C ILE A 68 -8.87 -8.82 3.40
N THR A 69 -7.60 -8.49 3.32
CA THR A 69 -6.78 -7.99 4.43
C THR A 69 -6.48 -6.50 4.24
N MET A 70 -6.64 -5.73 5.30
CA MET A 70 -6.19 -4.34 5.39
C MET A 70 -5.23 -4.21 6.58
N ILE A 71 -4.18 -3.38 6.42
CA ILE A 71 -3.27 -3.02 7.51
C ILE A 71 -3.36 -1.52 7.67
N TYR A 72 -3.53 -1.06 8.92
CA TYR A 72 -3.75 0.34 9.19
C TYR A 72 -3.09 0.79 10.50
N ARG A 73 -2.75 2.09 10.56
CA ARG A 73 -2.23 2.74 11.75
C ARG A 73 -3.35 3.44 12.52
N ILE A 74 -3.34 3.34 13.82
CA ILE A 74 -4.27 4.03 14.72
C ILE A 74 -3.71 5.45 14.95
N ILE A 75 -4.31 6.46 14.29
CA ILE A 75 -3.83 7.86 14.30
C ILE A 75 -4.93 8.90 14.49
N GLY A 76 -6.20 8.53 14.39
CA GLY A 76 -7.31 9.47 14.48
C GLY A 76 -8.62 8.78 14.81
N GLU A 77 -9.68 9.56 15.05
CA GLU A 77 -10.99 9.07 15.52
C GLU A 77 -11.47 7.83 14.76
N ALA A 78 -11.49 7.87 13.43
CA ALA A 78 -11.97 6.77 12.62
C ALA A 78 -11.16 5.48 12.80
N THR A 79 -9.84 5.58 12.93
CA THR A 79 -8.99 4.41 13.13
C THR A 79 -9.01 3.90 14.58
N HIS A 80 -9.31 4.75 15.57
CA HIS A 80 -9.63 4.31 16.92
C HIS A 80 -10.94 3.51 16.95
N ILE A 81 -12.02 4.02 16.32
CA ILE A 81 -13.28 3.28 16.20
C ILE A 81 -13.04 1.93 15.50
N LEU A 82 -12.28 1.92 14.40
CA LEU A 82 -11.95 0.69 13.69
C LEU A 82 -11.15 -0.29 14.56
N ALA A 83 -10.31 0.23 15.46
CA ALA A 83 -9.50 -0.61 16.35
C ALA A 83 -10.32 -1.36 17.41
N ASP A 84 -11.51 -0.86 17.73
CA ASP A 84 -12.44 -1.47 18.72
C ASP A 84 -13.43 -2.46 18.09
N VAL A 85 -13.44 -2.57 16.74
CA VAL A 85 -14.32 -3.49 16.02
C VAL A 85 -13.91 -4.94 16.30
N CYS A 86 -14.89 -5.81 16.56
CA CYS A 86 -14.68 -7.21 16.89
C CYS A 86 -15.06 -8.16 15.75
N SER A 87 -14.67 -9.43 15.85
CA SER A 87 -15.13 -10.47 14.94
C SER A 87 -16.66 -10.59 14.98
N GLY A 88 -17.27 -10.65 13.81
CA GLY A 88 -18.73 -10.67 13.63
C GLY A 88 -19.37 -9.30 13.42
N ASP A 89 -18.69 -8.21 13.75
CA ASP A 89 -19.16 -6.86 13.48
C ASP A 89 -19.25 -6.58 11.97
N GLU A 90 -20.08 -5.60 11.60
CA GLU A 90 -20.30 -5.22 10.21
C GLU A 90 -19.67 -3.87 9.88
N LEU A 91 -18.96 -3.82 8.76
CA LEU A 91 -18.45 -2.60 8.15
C LEU A 91 -19.09 -2.38 6.78
N SER A 92 -19.29 -1.12 6.39
CA SER A 92 -19.69 -0.80 5.01
C SER A 92 -18.46 -0.42 4.19
N ILE A 93 -18.18 -1.18 3.14
CA ILE A 93 -17.01 -1.01 2.28
C ILE A 93 -17.44 -0.71 0.84
N VAL A 94 -16.73 0.19 0.19
CA VAL A 94 -16.81 0.43 -1.26
C VAL A 94 -15.49 -0.02 -1.88
N GLY A 95 -15.56 -0.92 -2.86
CA GLY A 95 -14.36 -1.45 -3.52
C GLY A 95 -14.64 -2.56 -4.52
N PRO A 96 -13.57 -3.08 -5.16
CA PRO A 96 -12.22 -2.52 -5.18
C PRO A 96 -12.15 -1.21 -5.95
N LEU A 97 -11.26 -0.30 -5.58
CA LEU A 97 -11.14 1.04 -6.14
C LEU A 97 -9.75 1.29 -6.71
N GLY A 98 -9.70 2.17 -7.73
CA GLY A 98 -8.46 2.56 -8.38
C GLY A 98 -7.89 1.50 -9.33
N HIS A 99 -6.69 1.79 -9.85
CA HIS A 99 -5.92 0.92 -10.72
C HIS A 99 -4.78 0.25 -9.94
N GLY A 100 -4.51 -1.00 -10.25
CA GLY A 100 -3.42 -1.76 -9.66
C GLY A 100 -2.07 -1.52 -10.33
N PHE A 101 -1.03 -2.17 -9.80
CA PHE A 101 0.29 -2.20 -10.39
C PHE A 101 0.32 -2.99 -11.71
N ASP A 102 1.11 -2.53 -12.66
CA ASP A 102 1.55 -3.34 -13.79
C ASP A 102 2.59 -4.33 -13.30
N MET A 103 2.26 -5.60 -13.34
CA MET A 103 3.08 -6.70 -12.82
C MET A 103 3.89 -7.40 -13.93
N SER A 104 4.22 -6.71 -15.00
CA SER A 104 4.96 -7.28 -16.14
C SER A 104 6.46 -7.47 -15.87
N ALA A 105 6.99 -6.97 -14.75
CA ALA A 105 8.39 -7.09 -14.38
C ALA A 105 8.81 -8.55 -14.19
N LYS A 106 10.01 -8.88 -14.67
CA LYS A 106 10.65 -10.18 -14.48
C LYS A 106 11.53 -10.23 -13.25
N LYS A 107 12.10 -9.08 -12.88
CA LYS A 107 12.94 -8.92 -11.70
C LYS A 107 12.53 -7.66 -10.91
N PRO A 108 11.42 -7.73 -10.16
CA PRO A 108 10.90 -6.61 -9.41
C PRO A 108 11.72 -6.30 -8.16
N LEU A 109 11.92 -5.01 -7.87
CA LEU A 109 12.34 -4.51 -6.57
C LEU A 109 11.20 -3.74 -5.92
N LEU A 110 10.76 -4.16 -4.76
CA LEU A 110 9.79 -3.43 -3.96
C LEU A 110 10.53 -2.49 -3.01
N VAL A 111 10.09 -1.24 -2.89
CA VAL A 111 10.68 -0.25 -1.97
C VAL A 111 9.59 0.34 -1.12
N GLY A 112 9.61 0.10 0.17
CA GLY A 112 8.53 0.51 1.07
C GLY A 112 9.00 1.25 2.31
N GLY A 113 8.18 2.19 2.79
CA GLY A 113 8.40 2.90 4.03
C GLY A 113 7.13 3.04 4.87
N GLY A 114 7.23 2.71 6.16
CA GLY A 114 6.10 2.79 7.07
C GLY A 114 4.90 1.97 6.61
N LEU A 115 3.72 2.58 6.56
CA LEU A 115 2.48 1.89 6.16
C LEU A 115 2.42 1.60 4.65
N GLY A 116 3.26 2.25 3.83
CA GLY A 116 3.37 1.95 2.40
C GLY A 116 3.79 0.50 2.09
N LEU A 117 4.32 -0.22 3.08
CA LEU A 117 4.59 -1.66 2.97
C LEU A 117 3.30 -2.51 2.88
N ALA A 118 2.13 -2.01 3.32
CA ALA A 118 0.88 -2.77 3.27
C ALA A 118 0.41 -3.10 1.83
N PRO A 119 0.27 -2.15 0.89
CA PRO A 119 -0.11 -2.48 -0.48
C PRO A 119 0.96 -3.26 -1.24
N LEU A 120 2.24 -3.12 -0.87
CA LEU A 120 3.33 -3.89 -1.47
C LEU A 120 3.33 -5.35 -1.02
N LEU A 121 2.70 -5.69 0.12
CA LEU A 121 2.55 -7.07 0.56
C LEU A 121 1.70 -7.88 -0.43
N PHE A 122 0.54 -7.36 -0.82
CA PHE A 122 -0.31 -7.99 -1.82
C PHE A 122 0.38 -8.06 -3.20
N LEU A 123 1.21 -7.07 -3.53
CA LEU A 123 2.01 -7.11 -4.75
C LEU A 123 3.05 -8.23 -4.70
N ALA A 124 3.75 -8.41 -3.58
CA ALA A 124 4.71 -9.51 -3.39
C ALA A 124 4.03 -10.88 -3.51
N GLU A 125 2.86 -11.07 -2.88
CA GLU A 125 2.04 -12.27 -3.05
C GLU A 125 1.69 -12.53 -4.52
N GLY A 126 1.34 -11.48 -5.26
CA GLY A 126 0.98 -11.57 -6.67
C GLY A 126 2.13 -12.01 -7.58
N PHE A 127 3.38 -11.66 -7.26
CA PHE A 127 4.56 -12.16 -7.96
C PHE A 127 4.91 -13.62 -7.58
N GLY A 128 4.39 -14.11 -6.46
CA GLY A 128 4.68 -15.45 -5.91
C GLY A 128 5.92 -15.48 -5.02
N GLU A 129 5.98 -16.51 -4.19
CA GLU A 129 7.02 -16.70 -3.18
C GLU A 129 8.44 -16.65 -3.78
N GLY A 130 9.31 -15.85 -3.19
CA GLY A 130 10.72 -15.73 -3.56
C GLY A 130 11.00 -15.05 -4.92
N ASN A 131 9.99 -14.45 -5.56
CA ASN A 131 10.15 -13.80 -6.86
C ASN A 131 10.37 -12.28 -6.78
N THR A 132 10.39 -11.71 -5.58
CA THR A 132 10.65 -10.29 -5.36
C THR A 132 11.84 -10.07 -4.45
N ASP A 133 12.53 -8.96 -4.62
CA ASP A 133 13.41 -8.39 -3.60
C ASP A 133 12.69 -7.18 -2.98
N ILE A 134 12.92 -6.94 -1.68
CA ILE A 134 12.32 -5.80 -0.99
C ILE A 134 13.35 -4.99 -0.20
N LEU A 135 13.28 -3.67 -0.35
CA LEU A 135 14.00 -2.69 0.45
C LEU A 135 13.02 -1.95 1.36
N MET A 136 13.18 -2.11 2.65
CA MET A 136 12.33 -1.49 3.67
C MET A 136 13.07 -0.38 4.39
N GLY A 137 12.41 0.78 4.50
CA GLY A 137 12.88 1.91 5.30
C GLY A 137 11.99 2.16 6.51
N GLY A 138 12.61 2.44 7.64
CA GLY A 138 11.92 2.81 8.88
C GLY A 138 12.75 3.77 9.72
N ARG A 139 12.15 4.38 10.75
CA ARG A 139 12.89 5.22 11.69
C ARG A 139 13.73 4.39 12.65
N SER A 140 13.23 3.23 13.02
CA SER A 140 13.86 2.30 13.95
C SER A 140 13.44 0.85 13.67
N ALA A 141 14.09 -0.10 14.35
CA ALA A 141 13.76 -1.52 14.29
C ALA A 141 12.28 -1.83 14.62
N GLU A 142 11.66 -1.06 15.51
CA GLU A 142 10.25 -1.22 15.91
C GLU A 142 9.30 -1.00 14.72
N GLU A 143 9.65 -0.10 13.81
CA GLU A 143 8.85 0.15 12.59
C GLU A 143 9.02 -0.92 11.52
N LEU A 144 10.02 -1.80 11.61
CA LEU A 144 10.30 -2.86 10.63
C LEU A 144 9.72 -4.24 11.00
N PHE A 145 8.62 -4.28 11.78
CA PHE A 145 7.86 -5.51 12.06
C PHE A 145 7.38 -6.23 10.78
N TRP A 146 7.40 -5.55 9.66
CA TRP A 146 7.03 -6.06 8.34
C TRP A 146 7.88 -7.22 7.87
N THR A 147 9.14 -7.34 8.30
CA THR A 147 10.07 -8.40 7.89
C THR A 147 9.42 -9.78 7.94
N LYS A 148 8.74 -10.10 9.06
CA LYS A 148 8.05 -11.38 9.24
C LYS A 148 6.93 -11.64 8.22
N LEU A 149 6.31 -10.60 7.69
CA LEU A 149 5.24 -10.73 6.69
C LEU A 149 5.80 -10.98 5.28
N TYR A 150 7.06 -10.62 5.05
CA TYR A 150 7.71 -10.76 3.75
C TYR A 150 8.70 -11.93 3.66
N GLU A 151 9.02 -12.60 4.77
CA GLU A 151 10.03 -13.67 4.82
C GLU A 151 9.79 -14.79 3.80
N SER A 152 8.55 -15.20 3.58
CA SER A 152 8.21 -16.21 2.57
C SER A 152 8.01 -15.65 1.16
N LEU A 153 7.74 -14.36 1.05
CA LEU A 153 7.36 -13.71 -0.21
C LEU A 153 8.56 -13.16 -0.97
N SER A 154 9.60 -12.73 -0.26
CA SER A 154 10.75 -12.06 -0.87
C SER A 154 12.00 -12.93 -0.80
N LYS A 155 12.77 -12.93 -1.90
CA LYS A 155 14.04 -13.62 -1.98
C LYS A 155 15.11 -12.96 -1.11
N ASN A 156 15.19 -11.63 -1.19
CA ASN A 156 16.10 -10.82 -0.38
C ASN A 156 15.31 -9.70 0.30
N ILE A 157 15.62 -9.46 1.57
CA ILE A 157 15.05 -8.38 2.38
C ILE A 157 16.19 -7.46 2.80
N TYR A 158 16.20 -6.23 2.28
CA TYR A 158 17.14 -5.19 2.63
C TYR A 158 16.50 -4.22 3.59
N LEU A 159 17.21 -3.84 4.65
CA LEU A 159 16.70 -3.01 5.73
C LEU A 159 17.53 -1.75 5.90
N THR A 160 16.85 -0.61 6.06
CA THR A 160 17.46 0.65 6.48
C THR A 160 16.68 1.26 7.62
N THR A 161 17.38 1.85 8.60
CA THR A 161 16.76 2.62 9.69
C THR A 161 17.49 3.93 9.90
N ASP A 162 16.73 4.99 10.18
CA ASP A 162 17.31 6.32 10.40
C ASP A 162 18.27 6.32 11.60
N ASP A 163 17.94 5.58 12.67
CA ASP A 163 18.76 5.47 13.87
C ASP A 163 19.89 4.42 13.79
N GLY A 164 19.84 3.53 12.80
CA GLY A 164 20.80 2.43 12.62
C GLY A 164 20.56 1.24 13.57
N SER A 165 19.39 1.14 14.18
CA SER A 165 19.06 0.05 15.13
C SER A 165 18.96 -1.32 14.47
N VAL A 166 18.68 -1.38 13.15
CA VAL A 166 18.73 -2.60 12.34
C VAL A 166 19.02 -2.25 10.86
N GLY A 167 19.74 -3.12 10.17
CA GLY A 167 20.11 -2.91 8.78
C GLY A 167 21.16 -1.80 8.59
N THR A 168 21.11 -1.15 7.44
CA THR A 168 21.99 -0.02 7.13
C THR A 168 21.43 1.27 7.72
N LYS A 169 22.25 2.06 8.39
CA LYS A 169 21.85 3.37 8.91
C LYS A 169 21.56 4.35 7.79
N GLY A 170 20.39 4.97 7.83
CA GLY A 170 19.93 5.97 6.88
C GLY A 170 18.59 5.62 6.25
N THR A 171 18.19 6.41 5.26
CA THR A 171 16.97 6.16 4.47
C THR A 171 17.21 5.05 3.44
N VAL A 172 16.16 4.64 2.72
CA VAL A 172 16.27 3.65 1.62
C VAL A 172 17.33 4.04 0.58
N MET A 173 17.63 5.34 0.46
CA MET A 173 18.66 5.86 -0.45
C MET A 173 20.08 5.44 -0.06
N ALA A 174 20.31 4.96 1.16
CA ALA A 174 21.62 4.43 1.56
C ALA A 174 21.99 3.12 0.82
N LEU A 175 20.99 2.36 0.36
CA LEU A 175 21.19 1.09 -0.35
C LEU A 175 20.70 1.11 -1.80
N LEU A 176 19.65 1.88 -2.10
CA LEU A 176 18.98 1.85 -3.40
C LEU A 176 19.92 2.06 -4.60
N PRO A 177 20.84 3.06 -4.62
CA PRO A 177 21.72 3.27 -5.78
C PRO A 177 22.59 2.06 -6.10
N GLN A 178 23.10 1.38 -5.07
CA GLN A 178 23.87 0.15 -5.25
C GLN A 178 23.00 -0.97 -5.79
N LEU A 179 21.80 -1.16 -5.24
CA LEU A 179 20.85 -2.18 -5.69
C LEU A 179 20.44 -1.97 -7.14
N LEU A 180 20.19 -0.74 -7.58
CA LEU A 180 19.86 -0.43 -8.97
C LEU A 180 21.03 -0.76 -9.92
N LYS A 181 22.26 -0.47 -9.50
CA LYS A 181 23.47 -0.72 -10.31
C LYS A 181 23.78 -2.21 -10.44
N GLU A 182 23.66 -2.98 -9.36
CA GLU A 182 24.13 -4.37 -9.27
C GLU A 182 23.00 -5.39 -9.41
N GLY A 183 21.77 -4.99 -9.03
CA GLY A 183 20.64 -5.90 -8.92
C GLY A 183 20.04 -6.33 -10.25
N GLY A 184 20.21 -5.56 -11.34
CA GLY A 184 19.61 -5.86 -12.64
C GLY A 184 18.07 -5.89 -12.60
N TYR A 185 17.47 -5.05 -11.77
CA TYR A 185 16.01 -4.89 -11.67
C TYR A 185 15.46 -4.20 -12.91
N ASP A 186 14.32 -4.66 -13.40
CA ASP A 186 13.65 -4.09 -14.57
C ASP A 186 12.49 -3.15 -14.20
N CYS A 187 11.98 -3.25 -12.97
CA CYS A 187 11.01 -2.31 -12.43
C CYS A 187 11.13 -2.19 -10.91
N VAL A 188 10.99 -0.96 -10.42
CA VAL A 188 10.88 -0.63 -8.99
C VAL A 188 9.42 -0.26 -8.69
N TYR A 189 8.89 -0.79 -7.60
CA TYR A 189 7.56 -0.52 -7.09
C TYR A 189 7.69 0.17 -5.74
N VAL A 190 7.27 1.42 -5.64
CA VAL A 190 7.48 2.18 -4.40
C VAL A 190 6.18 2.69 -3.79
N CYS A 191 6.08 2.55 -2.46
CA CYS A 191 4.99 3.12 -1.67
C CYS A 191 5.51 3.56 -0.30
N GLY A 192 5.11 4.76 0.14
CA GLY A 192 5.49 5.32 1.43
C GLY A 192 5.45 6.85 1.46
N PRO A 193 6.22 7.48 2.36
CA PRO A 193 6.27 8.94 2.45
C PRO A 193 6.66 9.60 1.12
N VAL A 194 5.97 10.69 0.77
CA VAL A 194 6.19 11.40 -0.51
C VAL A 194 7.67 11.75 -0.77
N PRO A 195 8.45 12.29 0.20
CA PRO A 195 9.87 12.55 -0.04
C PRO A 195 10.67 11.28 -0.41
N MET A 196 10.34 10.13 0.20
CA MET A 196 10.97 8.86 -0.12
C MET A 196 10.62 8.42 -1.54
N MET A 197 9.33 8.42 -1.91
CA MET A 197 8.90 8.02 -3.25
C MET A 197 9.53 8.88 -4.34
N ARG A 198 9.59 10.21 -4.13
CA ARG A 198 10.27 11.13 -5.05
C ARG A 198 11.76 10.80 -5.22
N ALA A 199 12.47 10.56 -4.11
CA ALA A 199 13.90 10.23 -4.16
C ALA A 199 14.15 8.91 -4.90
N VAL A 200 13.31 7.89 -4.63
CA VAL A 200 13.35 6.58 -5.31
C VAL A 200 13.08 6.75 -6.80
N ALA A 201 12.03 7.49 -7.18
CA ALA A 201 11.67 7.73 -8.58
C ALA A 201 12.79 8.41 -9.36
N ASN A 202 13.42 9.44 -8.77
CA ASN A 202 14.57 10.14 -9.39
C ASN A 202 15.76 9.19 -9.58
N ALA A 203 16.09 8.39 -8.57
CA ALA A 203 17.19 7.43 -8.68
C ALA A 203 16.93 6.36 -9.76
N CYS A 204 15.69 5.92 -9.89
CA CYS A 204 15.27 4.99 -10.96
C CYS A 204 15.41 5.63 -12.35
N LEU A 205 14.98 6.88 -12.49
CA LEU A 205 15.12 7.64 -13.74
C LEU A 205 16.60 7.78 -14.15
N GLU A 206 17.47 8.15 -13.21
CA GLU A 206 18.92 8.26 -13.44
C GLU A 206 19.56 6.91 -13.82
N ALA A 207 19.06 5.82 -13.24
CA ALA A 207 19.53 4.46 -13.52
C ALA A 207 18.90 3.84 -14.78
N GLY A 208 17.94 4.49 -15.42
CA GLY A 208 17.18 3.95 -16.56
C GLY A 208 16.28 2.77 -16.21
N VAL A 209 15.85 2.65 -14.94
CA VAL A 209 14.95 1.59 -14.44
C VAL A 209 13.54 2.13 -14.34
N LYS A 210 12.55 1.38 -14.82
CA LYS A 210 11.13 1.75 -14.69
C LYS A 210 10.72 1.84 -13.24
N CYS A 211 9.83 2.78 -12.92
CA CYS A 211 9.34 2.97 -11.55
C CYS A 211 7.83 3.20 -11.53
N GLN A 212 7.12 2.42 -10.70
CA GLN A 212 5.72 2.66 -10.37
C GLN A 212 5.60 3.14 -8.92
N VAL A 213 4.77 4.15 -8.71
CA VAL A 213 4.53 4.77 -7.41
C VAL A 213 3.08 4.61 -7.00
N SER A 214 2.81 4.32 -5.73
CA SER A 214 1.45 4.30 -5.17
C SER A 214 1.23 5.53 -4.32
N LEU A 215 0.45 6.48 -4.86
CA LEU A 215 0.20 7.77 -4.21
C LEU A 215 -0.90 7.69 -3.17
N GLU A 216 -0.73 8.43 -2.08
CA GLU A 216 -1.72 8.65 -1.05
C GLU A 216 -2.20 10.11 -1.07
N LYS A 217 -3.51 10.32 -1.06
CA LYS A 217 -4.14 11.65 -0.93
C LYS A 217 -5.40 11.55 -0.07
N TYR A 218 -5.79 12.65 0.55
CA TYR A 218 -7.08 12.72 1.23
C TYR A 218 -8.21 12.42 0.25
N MET A 219 -9.13 11.55 0.67
CA MET A 219 -10.25 11.11 -0.16
C MET A 219 -11.58 11.31 0.56
N ALA A 220 -12.57 11.83 -0.17
CA ALA A 220 -13.96 11.83 0.29
C ALA A 220 -14.74 10.70 -0.40
N CYS A 221 -15.02 10.81 -1.71
CA CYS A 221 -15.88 9.84 -2.40
C CYS A 221 -15.15 8.53 -2.78
N GLY A 222 -13.86 8.55 -3.09
CA GLY A 222 -13.11 7.41 -3.63
C GLY A 222 -13.49 7.00 -5.07
N LEU A 223 -14.38 7.75 -5.75
CA LEU A 223 -15.01 7.39 -7.02
C LEU A 223 -14.67 8.34 -8.18
N GLY A 224 -13.85 9.38 -7.92
CA GLY A 224 -13.46 10.36 -8.92
C GLY A 224 -14.45 11.52 -9.13
N ALA A 225 -15.50 11.64 -8.30
CA ALA A 225 -16.55 12.66 -8.46
C ALA A 225 -16.27 13.98 -7.73
N CYS A 226 -15.74 13.91 -6.48
CA CYS A 226 -15.62 15.08 -5.60
C CYS A 226 -14.33 15.89 -5.78
N LEU A 227 -13.35 15.40 -6.52
CA LEU A 227 -12.05 16.02 -6.81
C LEU A 227 -11.14 16.25 -5.60
N SER A 228 -11.49 15.79 -4.39
CA SER A 228 -10.66 15.99 -3.18
C SER A 228 -9.28 15.33 -3.25
N CYS A 229 -9.12 14.29 -4.06
CA CYS A 229 -7.85 13.59 -4.29
C CYS A 229 -7.14 14.02 -5.58
N ALA A 230 -7.55 15.15 -6.18
CA ALA A 230 -6.91 15.62 -7.40
C ALA A 230 -5.51 16.16 -7.12
N CYS A 231 -4.56 15.87 -7.99
CA CYS A 231 -3.20 16.41 -7.99
C CYS A 231 -2.73 16.64 -9.43
N GLU A 232 -1.60 17.32 -9.58
CA GLU A 232 -1.05 17.61 -10.90
C GLU A 232 -0.26 16.39 -11.41
N GLY A 233 -0.65 15.90 -12.59
CA GLY A 233 0.14 14.96 -13.40
C GLY A 233 0.88 15.71 -14.52
N ILE A 234 1.68 15.01 -15.28
CA ILE A 234 2.37 15.62 -16.43
C ILE A 234 1.32 15.93 -17.53
N GLY A 235 1.14 17.21 -17.81
CA GLY A 235 0.23 17.72 -18.84
C GLY A 235 -1.27 17.57 -18.56
N LYS A 236 -1.66 17.03 -17.40
CA LYS A 236 -3.07 16.84 -17.03
C LYS A 236 -3.25 16.78 -15.51
N ARG A 237 -4.45 17.12 -15.06
CA ARG A 237 -4.87 16.87 -13.68
C ARG A 237 -5.32 15.42 -13.51
N ILE A 238 -4.84 14.75 -12.48
CA ILE A 238 -5.14 13.35 -12.17
C ILE A 238 -5.89 13.23 -10.84
N LYS A 239 -6.72 12.20 -10.72
CA LYS A 239 -7.48 11.88 -9.49
C LYS A 239 -6.96 10.56 -8.94
N VAL A 240 -6.28 10.60 -7.79
CA VAL A 240 -5.65 9.41 -7.20
C VAL A 240 -6.63 8.27 -7.02
N CYS A 241 -7.88 8.53 -6.63
CA CYS A 241 -8.87 7.47 -6.42
C CYS A 241 -9.43 6.82 -7.68
N LYS A 242 -9.28 7.46 -8.86
CA LYS A 242 -9.85 6.96 -10.12
C LYS A 242 -8.78 6.62 -11.14
N ASP A 243 -7.81 7.54 -11.33
CA ASP A 243 -6.77 7.42 -12.34
C ASP A 243 -5.54 6.66 -11.80
N GLY A 244 -5.39 6.57 -10.43
CA GLY A 244 -4.43 5.81 -9.67
C GLY A 244 -5.11 4.81 -8.71
N PRO A 245 -4.55 4.51 -7.54
CA PRO A 245 -3.44 5.19 -6.85
C PRO A 245 -2.06 4.91 -7.44
N VAL A 246 -1.94 3.91 -8.28
CA VAL A 246 -0.66 3.53 -8.92
C VAL A 246 -0.49 4.30 -10.22
N PHE A 247 0.70 4.88 -10.37
CA PHE A 247 1.13 5.62 -11.56
C PHE A 247 2.55 5.22 -11.95
N TRP A 248 2.91 5.39 -13.21
CA TRP A 248 4.31 5.45 -13.58
C TRP A 248 4.91 6.75 -13.02
N ALA A 249 6.13 6.68 -12.53
CA ALA A 249 6.77 7.84 -11.88
C ALA A 249 6.84 9.07 -12.81
N GLU A 250 7.03 8.85 -14.10
CA GLU A 250 7.03 9.88 -15.15
C GLU A 250 5.66 10.54 -15.40
N GLU A 251 4.55 9.97 -14.91
CA GLU A 251 3.22 10.58 -15.02
C GLU A 251 2.91 11.57 -13.90
N VAL A 252 3.68 11.54 -12.81
CA VAL A 252 3.47 12.35 -11.61
C VAL A 252 4.16 13.69 -11.79
N GLY A 253 3.37 14.78 -11.85
CA GLY A 253 3.89 16.13 -12.03
C GLY A 253 4.25 16.81 -10.72
N GLU A 254 3.42 16.64 -9.70
CA GLU A 254 3.61 17.23 -8.38
C GLU A 254 3.50 16.13 -7.30
N TRP A 255 4.54 16.07 -6.48
CA TRP A 255 4.69 15.07 -5.42
C TRP A 255 4.17 15.57 -4.09
#